data_ebdfb1988c5bb0ce223e81e24b4476e8
#
_entry.id   ebdfb1988c5bb0ce223e81e24b4476e8
#
_cell.length_a   1.000
_cell.length_b   1.000
_cell.length_c   1.000
_cell.angle_alpha   90.00
_cell.angle_beta   90.00
_cell.angle_gamma   90.00
#
_symmetry.space_group_name_H-M   'P 1'
#
loop_
_entity.id
_entity.type
_entity.pdbx_description
1 polymer ?
#
loop_
_entity_poly.entity_id
_entity_poly.type
_entity_poly.pdbx_seq_one_letter_code
_entity_poly.pdbx_strand_id
1 'polypeptide(L)'
;MSDPLPAWSDAFELGRLPPVPQLVLDGPINREWAIGGSTGAGIKVAIIDSGIDASHPAVGSVEGAIIIEPDDSEPDGFRVIEGPHTDLYGHGTACAGIIRSVAPDVSIYSVRVLGERLTGKAWVFATGLEWAIENGMNVVNLSLSTSNEAHIPMFHELTDAAAFAHVMLVSAMANEPKTTVPSEFSSVFSTASIRSDDPYEVRYNAAGPAEWAARGVDVDVAWADGSSITATGNSFAAPHVAGVIALLLAKHPGLTTFQVKTILAAMATAPGSVTQ
;
A
#
# COMPACT_ATOMS: atom_id res chain seq x y z
N MET A 1 42.35 -28.86 -5.57
CA MET A 1 41.28 -28.07 -6.15
C MET A 1 40.19 -28.08 -5.13
N SER A 2 39.79 -26.94 -4.56
CA SER A 2 38.61 -26.85 -3.69
C SER A 2 37.38 -27.19 -4.52
N ASP A 3 36.49 -28.03 -4.02
CA ASP A 3 35.22 -28.29 -4.66
C ASP A 3 34.50 -26.96 -4.92
N PRO A 4 33.83 -26.79 -6.06
CA PRO A 4 33.06 -25.60 -6.35
C PRO A 4 31.97 -25.42 -5.27
N LEU A 5 31.83 -24.19 -4.76
CA LEU A 5 30.77 -23.88 -3.83
C LEU A 5 29.40 -24.14 -4.47
N PRO A 6 28.39 -24.53 -3.69
CA PRO A 6 27.00 -24.61 -4.18
C PRO A 6 26.54 -23.29 -4.81
N ALA A 7 25.61 -23.35 -5.73
CA ALA A 7 25.00 -22.18 -6.31
C ALA A 7 24.49 -21.22 -5.18
N TRP A 8 24.67 -19.92 -5.39
CA TRP A 8 24.30 -18.84 -4.46
C TRP A 8 25.23 -18.66 -3.24
N SER A 9 26.12 -19.62 -2.91
CA SER A 9 27.04 -19.49 -1.78
C SER A 9 28.00 -18.31 -1.95
N ASP A 10 28.42 -18.02 -3.17
CA ASP A 10 29.33 -16.92 -3.51
C ASP A 10 28.84 -15.56 -3.03
N ALA A 11 27.52 -15.34 -3.00
CA ALA A 11 26.92 -14.10 -2.54
C ALA A 11 27.16 -13.83 -1.05
N PHE A 12 27.43 -14.88 -0.26
CA PHE A 12 27.60 -14.80 1.19
C PHE A 12 29.09 -14.75 1.60
N GLU A 13 30.01 -14.75 0.64
CA GLU A 13 31.43 -14.56 0.94
C GLU A 13 31.72 -13.15 1.45
N LEU A 14 32.68 -13.07 2.39
CA LEU A 14 33.12 -11.80 3.00
C LEU A 14 33.43 -10.74 1.94
N GLY A 15 32.75 -9.61 2.03
CA GLY A 15 32.94 -8.48 1.13
C GLY A 15 32.11 -8.51 -0.16
N ARG A 16 31.30 -9.55 -0.39
CA ARG A 16 30.40 -9.63 -1.56
C ARG A 16 28.96 -9.20 -1.26
N LEU A 17 28.53 -9.31 0.01
CA LEU A 17 27.23 -8.82 0.40
C LEU A 17 27.21 -7.28 0.37
N PRO A 18 26.15 -6.67 -0.20
CA PRO A 18 25.94 -5.24 -0.02
C PRO A 18 25.81 -4.92 1.47
N PRO A 19 26.27 -3.76 1.93
CA PRO A 19 26.11 -3.38 3.32
C PRO A 19 24.63 -3.38 3.67
N VAL A 20 24.24 -4.21 4.62
CA VAL A 20 22.87 -4.16 5.18
C VAL A 20 22.76 -2.83 5.92
N PRO A 21 21.74 -2.00 5.63
CA PRO A 21 21.50 -0.80 6.41
C PRO A 21 21.40 -1.18 7.89
N GLN A 22 22.33 -0.71 8.70
CA GLN A 22 22.26 -0.95 10.14
C GLN A 22 21.14 -0.08 10.70
N LEU A 23 20.08 -0.71 11.18
CA LEU A 23 19.12 -0.04 12.05
C LEU A 23 19.83 0.25 13.37
N VAL A 24 20.22 1.51 13.57
CA VAL A 24 20.76 1.96 14.86
C VAL A 24 19.58 2.14 15.81
N LEU A 25 19.45 1.21 16.75
CA LEU A 25 18.42 1.27 17.78
C LEU A 25 19.01 1.96 19.02
N ASP A 26 18.77 3.26 19.17
CA ASP A 26 19.16 4.03 20.37
C ASP A 26 18.17 3.83 21.55
N GLY A 27 17.23 2.87 21.42
CA GLY A 27 16.20 2.58 22.40
C GLY A 27 15.12 1.63 21.85
N PRO A 28 14.00 1.48 22.57
CA PRO A 28 12.88 0.66 22.10
C PRO A 28 12.26 1.27 20.85
N ILE A 29 11.87 0.41 19.89
CA ILE A 29 11.08 0.84 18.74
C ILE A 29 9.72 1.31 19.27
N ASN A 30 9.45 2.59 19.08
CA ASN A 30 8.17 3.21 19.36
C ASN A 30 7.78 4.14 18.21
N ARG A 31 6.61 4.76 18.30
CA ARG A 31 6.09 5.63 17.26
C ARG A 31 7.02 6.80 16.93
N GLU A 32 7.57 7.46 17.96
CA GLU A 32 8.47 8.60 17.76
C GLU A 32 9.75 8.18 17.03
N TRP A 33 10.34 7.05 17.43
CA TRP A 33 11.50 6.50 16.75
C TRP A 33 11.15 6.12 15.28
N ALA A 34 10.00 5.46 15.07
CA ALA A 34 9.64 4.92 13.76
C ALA A 34 9.28 6.02 12.75
N ILE A 35 8.45 6.99 13.13
CA ILE A 35 7.87 7.96 12.20
C ILE A 35 7.96 9.42 12.65
N GLY A 36 8.39 9.69 13.89
CA GLY A 36 8.45 11.06 14.42
C GLY A 36 9.30 11.99 13.56
N GLY A 37 8.75 13.17 13.25
CA GLY A 37 9.37 14.19 12.40
C GLY A 37 9.40 13.86 10.90
N SER A 38 8.92 12.69 10.46
CA SER A 38 8.82 12.35 9.04
C SER A 38 7.57 12.95 8.41
N THR A 39 7.68 13.36 7.14
CA THR A 39 6.58 13.87 6.32
C THR A 39 6.25 12.99 5.11
N GLY A 40 7.02 11.92 4.91
CA GLY A 40 6.91 11.06 3.74
C GLY A 40 7.65 11.59 2.51
N ALA A 41 8.45 12.65 2.65
CA ALA A 41 9.18 13.24 1.53
C ALA A 41 10.09 12.22 0.84
N GLY A 42 10.06 12.20 -0.50
CA GLY A 42 10.83 11.29 -1.34
C GLY A 42 10.20 9.91 -1.54
N ILE A 43 9.05 9.62 -0.92
CA ILE A 43 8.34 8.34 -1.08
C ILE A 43 7.26 8.46 -2.15
N LYS A 44 7.29 7.54 -3.10
CA LYS A 44 6.31 7.38 -4.17
C LYS A 44 5.22 6.41 -3.71
N VAL A 45 3.95 6.87 -3.75
CA VAL A 45 2.78 6.07 -3.37
C VAL A 45 1.85 5.94 -4.57
N ALA A 46 1.66 4.73 -5.07
CA ALA A 46 0.64 4.46 -6.07
C ALA A 46 -0.69 4.10 -5.41
N ILE A 47 -1.78 4.64 -5.94
CA ILE A 47 -3.15 4.31 -5.54
C ILE A 47 -3.81 3.66 -6.74
N ILE A 48 -4.04 2.34 -6.64
CA ILE A 48 -4.69 1.54 -7.69
C ILE A 48 -6.18 1.48 -7.37
N ASP A 49 -6.99 2.29 -8.08
CA ASP A 49 -8.38 2.54 -7.71
C ASP A 49 -9.23 3.08 -8.89
N SER A 50 -10.25 3.88 -8.60
CA SER A 50 -11.19 4.52 -9.54
C SER A 50 -10.67 5.82 -10.19
N GLY A 51 -9.44 6.20 -9.90
CA GLY A 51 -8.85 7.50 -10.28
C GLY A 51 -8.69 8.42 -9.08
N ILE A 52 -8.17 9.62 -9.30
CA ILE A 52 -7.99 10.65 -8.27
C ILE A 52 -8.42 12.01 -8.84
N ASP A 53 -9.25 12.73 -8.11
CA ASP A 53 -9.52 14.14 -8.35
C ASP A 53 -8.37 14.99 -7.77
N ALA A 54 -7.37 15.29 -8.60
CA ALA A 54 -6.23 16.10 -8.20
C ALA A 54 -6.59 17.57 -7.88
N SER A 55 -7.79 18.03 -8.23
CA SER A 55 -8.26 19.37 -7.90
C SER A 55 -8.80 19.48 -6.46
N HIS A 56 -9.07 18.34 -5.82
CA HIS A 56 -9.59 18.32 -4.45
C HIS A 56 -8.57 18.88 -3.46
N PRO A 57 -8.93 19.88 -2.60
CA PRO A 57 -7.97 20.54 -1.70
C PRO A 57 -7.23 19.59 -0.73
N ALA A 58 -7.87 18.48 -0.33
CA ALA A 58 -7.26 17.49 0.57
C ALA A 58 -6.26 16.55 -0.14
N VAL A 59 -6.24 16.53 -1.46
CA VAL A 59 -5.33 15.67 -2.26
C VAL A 59 -4.07 16.43 -2.65
N GLY A 60 -4.23 17.63 -3.18
CA GLY A 60 -3.13 18.42 -3.73
C GLY A 60 -2.60 17.84 -5.05
N SER A 61 -1.28 17.83 -5.25
CA SER A 61 -0.67 17.35 -6.49
C SER A 61 -0.69 15.83 -6.63
N VAL A 62 -0.85 15.38 -7.89
CA VAL A 62 -0.64 14.00 -8.33
C VAL A 62 0.52 14.04 -9.34
N GLU A 63 1.62 13.33 -9.04
CA GLU A 63 2.87 13.40 -9.80
C GLU A 63 2.81 12.63 -11.11
N GLY A 64 2.00 11.57 -11.17
CA GLY A 64 1.78 10.78 -12.36
C GLY A 64 0.43 10.07 -12.32
N ALA A 65 -0.13 9.84 -13.50
CA ALA A 65 -1.43 9.23 -13.63
C ALA A 65 -1.50 8.35 -14.87
N ILE A 66 -2.07 7.16 -14.71
CA ILE A 66 -2.35 6.24 -15.82
C ILE A 66 -3.74 5.64 -15.68
N ILE A 67 -4.30 5.27 -16.82
CA ILE A 67 -5.50 4.48 -16.94
C ILE A 67 -5.12 3.14 -17.57
N ILE A 68 -5.61 2.05 -17.02
CA ILE A 68 -5.52 0.74 -17.63
C ILE A 68 -6.95 0.27 -17.87
N GLU A 69 -7.31 0.10 -19.13
CA GLU A 69 -8.66 -0.31 -19.50
C GLU A 69 -8.65 -1.45 -20.52
N PRO A 70 -9.66 -2.32 -20.50
CA PRO A 70 -9.78 -3.38 -21.50
C PRO A 70 -9.87 -2.79 -22.92
N ASP A 71 -9.10 -3.38 -23.83
CA ASP A 71 -9.18 -3.06 -25.26
C ASP A 71 -8.94 -4.33 -26.08
N ASP A 72 -10.02 -4.89 -26.61
CA ASP A 72 -9.98 -6.13 -27.39
C ASP A 72 -9.25 -5.96 -28.75
N SER A 73 -8.91 -4.73 -29.15
CA SER A 73 -8.10 -4.44 -30.35
C SER A 73 -6.60 -4.55 -30.11
N GLU A 74 -6.17 -4.52 -28.85
CA GLU A 74 -4.77 -4.67 -28.46
C GLU A 74 -4.40 -6.14 -28.27
N PRO A 75 -3.16 -6.54 -28.62
CA PRO A 75 -2.69 -7.92 -28.49
C PRO A 75 -2.81 -8.48 -27.06
N ASP A 76 -2.56 -7.63 -26.05
CA ASP A 76 -2.60 -7.99 -24.62
C ASP A 76 -3.99 -7.81 -24.01
N GLY A 77 -4.98 -7.38 -24.82
CA GLY A 77 -6.38 -7.20 -24.41
C GLY A 77 -6.62 -5.96 -23.54
N PHE A 78 -5.66 -5.05 -23.45
CA PHE A 78 -5.78 -3.77 -22.74
C PHE A 78 -4.92 -2.69 -23.36
N ARG A 79 -5.22 -1.45 -23.00
CA ARG A 79 -4.36 -0.29 -23.28
C ARG A 79 -4.01 0.46 -22.02
N VAL A 80 -2.83 1.05 -22.01
CA VAL A 80 -2.35 1.97 -20.99
C VAL A 80 -2.38 3.38 -21.56
N ILE A 81 -3.06 4.29 -20.87
CA ILE A 81 -3.16 5.70 -21.24
C ILE A 81 -2.50 6.52 -20.15
N GLU A 82 -1.42 7.20 -20.49
CA GLU A 82 -0.72 8.10 -19.59
C GLU A 82 -1.37 9.49 -19.57
N GLY A 83 -1.31 10.14 -18.43
CA GLY A 83 -1.72 11.52 -18.25
C GLY A 83 -2.85 11.71 -17.24
N PRO A 84 -3.17 12.98 -16.96
CA PRO A 84 -4.19 13.32 -15.98
C PRO A 84 -5.55 12.71 -16.33
N HIS A 85 -6.25 12.23 -15.32
CA HIS A 85 -7.61 11.73 -15.44
C HIS A 85 -8.44 12.08 -14.20
N THR A 86 -9.74 11.95 -14.32
CA THR A 86 -10.66 12.18 -13.21
C THR A 86 -10.92 10.90 -12.44
N ASP A 87 -11.36 11.04 -11.19
CA ASP A 87 -11.94 9.94 -10.42
C ASP A 87 -13.35 9.65 -10.92
N LEU A 88 -13.64 8.39 -11.27
CA LEU A 88 -14.95 8.00 -11.78
C LEU A 88 -15.98 7.73 -10.68
N TYR A 89 -15.54 7.62 -9.42
CA TYR A 89 -16.41 7.27 -8.30
C TYR A 89 -16.20 8.16 -7.08
N GLY A 90 -14.96 8.51 -6.76
CA GLY A 90 -14.56 9.27 -5.57
C GLY A 90 -13.72 8.47 -4.57
N HIS A 91 -13.66 7.15 -4.73
CA HIS A 91 -12.99 6.27 -3.77
C HIS A 91 -11.46 6.44 -3.79
N GLY A 92 -10.84 6.54 -4.96
CA GLY A 92 -9.40 6.79 -5.05
C GLY A 92 -9.02 8.17 -4.54
N THR A 93 -9.89 9.18 -4.72
CA THR A 93 -9.74 10.51 -4.12
C THR A 93 -9.76 10.46 -2.59
N ALA A 94 -10.66 9.65 -2.02
CA ALA A 94 -10.70 9.42 -0.58
C ALA A 94 -9.41 8.80 -0.07
N CYS A 95 -8.90 7.75 -0.74
CA CYS A 95 -7.64 7.11 -0.39
C CYS A 95 -6.46 8.11 -0.47
N ALA A 96 -6.41 8.93 -1.52
CA ALA A 96 -5.37 9.95 -1.69
C ALA A 96 -5.40 11.01 -0.58
N GLY A 97 -6.59 11.51 -0.24
CA GLY A 97 -6.77 12.48 0.85
C GLY A 97 -6.33 11.92 2.21
N ILE A 98 -6.65 10.65 2.50
CA ILE A 98 -6.21 9.98 3.72
C ILE A 98 -4.68 9.87 3.74
N ILE A 99 -4.06 9.36 2.68
CA ILE A 99 -2.59 9.24 2.62
C ILE A 99 -1.93 10.59 2.80
N ARG A 100 -2.44 11.63 2.12
CA ARG A 100 -1.92 13.00 2.23
C ARG A 100 -2.05 13.57 3.64
N SER A 101 -3.13 13.25 4.36
CA SER A 101 -3.33 13.70 5.74
C SER A 101 -2.33 13.08 6.73
N VAL A 102 -1.86 11.85 6.45
CA VAL A 102 -0.88 11.12 7.27
C VAL A 102 0.55 11.46 6.86
N ALA A 103 0.83 11.47 5.56
CA ALA A 103 2.15 11.69 4.98
C ALA A 103 2.07 12.83 3.94
N PRO A 104 2.17 14.09 4.37
CA PRO A 104 1.85 15.26 3.53
C PRO A 104 2.76 15.46 2.33
N ASP A 105 4.02 14.99 2.38
CA ASP A 105 5.01 15.26 1.34
C ASP A 105 5.31 14.04 0.45
N VAL A 106 4.44 13.00 0.45
CA VAL A 106 4.60 11.88 -0.49
C VAL A 106 4.29 12.30 -1.92
N SER A 107 4.93 11.65 -2.89
CA SER A 107 4.57 11.75 -4.31
C SER A 107 3.46 10.76 -4.63
N ILE A 108 2.24 11.23 -4.92
CA ILE A 108 1.08 10.38 -5.24
C ILE A 108 1.03 10.10 -6.73
N TYR A 109 0.79 8.83 -7.07
CA TYR A 109 0.55 8.34 -8.43
C TYR A 109 -0.83 7.69 -8.51
N SER A 110 -1.63 8.09 -9.50
CA SER A 110 -2.97 7.55 -9.74
C SER A 110 -2.94 6.46 -10.80
N VAL A 111 -3.35 5.25 -10.43
CA VAL A 111 -3.48 4.12 -11.36
C VAL A 111 -4.95 3.73 -11.41
N ARG A 112 -5.67 4.22 -12.44
CA ARG A 112 -7.09 3.96 -12.60
C ARG A 112 -7.31 2.61 -13.28
N VAL A 113 -7.92 1.68 -12.54
CA VAL A 113 -8.26 0.33 -12.98
C VAL A 113 -9.75 -0.01 -12.77
N LEU A 114 -10.47 0.83 -12.02
CA LEU A 114 -11.88 0.67 -11.71
C LEU A 114 -12.72 1.70 -12.46
N GLY A 115 -13.89 1.25 -12.90
CA GLY A 115 -14.91 2.10 -13.51
C GLY A 115 -15.86 2.75 -12.49
N GLU A 116 -16.90 3.42 -13.00
CA GLU A 116 -17.91 4.17 -12.22
C GLU A 116 -18.65 3.37 -11.15
N ARG A 117 -18.59 2.04 -11.17
CA ARG A 117 -19.26 1.15 -10.19
C ARG A 117 -18.30 0.47 -9.24
N LEU A 118 -17.06 0.95 -9.12
CA LEU A 118 -15.97 0.30 -8.39
C LEU A 118 -15.76 -1.16 -8.81
N THR A 119 -15.91 -1.45 -10.09
CA THR A 119 -15.70 -2.78 -10.66
C THR A 119 -14.64 -2.73 -11.73
N GLY A 120 -13.82 -3.77 -11.79
CA GLY A 120 -12.77 -3.94 -12.79
C GLY A 120 -12.47 -5.42 -13.00
N LYS A 121 -11.74 -5.73 -14.06
CA LYS A 121 -11.26 -7.08 -14.32
C LYS A 121 -9.99 -7.33 -13.50
N ALA A 122 -9.84 -8.53 -12.93
CA ALA A 122 -8.69 -8.87 -12.08
C ALA A 122 -7.34 -8.69 -12.79
N TRP A 123 -7.27 -9.01 -14.08
CA TRP A 123 -6.04 -8.83 -14.86
C TRP A 123 -5.71 -7.34 -15.12
N VAL A 124 -6.70 -6.43 -15.25
CA VAL A 124 -6.46 -4.96 -15.33
C VAL A 124 -5.85 -4.46 -14.03
N PHE A 125 -6.36 -4.96 -12.92
CA PHE A 125 -5.78 -4.69 -11.60
C PHE A 125 -4.35 -5.22 -11.48
N ALA A 126 -4.10 -6.46 -11.93
CA ALA A 126 -2.76 -7.06 -11.94
C ALA A 126 -1.77 -6.23 -12.78
N THR A 127 -2.17 -5.77 -13.97
CA THR A 127 -1.36 -4.87 -14.81
C THR A 127 -1.05 -3.55 -14.10
N GLY A 128 -2.01 -3.00 -13.34
CA GLY A 128 -1.77 -1.79 -12.54
C GLY A 128 -0.73 -2.01 -11.44
N LEU A 129 -0.75 -3.17 -10.81
CA LEU A 129 0.24 -3.56 -9.81
C LEU A 129 1.63 -3.77 -10.45
N GLU A 130 1.69 -4.46 -11.58
CA GLU A 130 2.92 -4.67 -12.35
C GLU A 130 3.54 -3.32 -12.74
N TRP A 131 2.74 -2.42 -13.29
CA TRP A 131 3.19 -1.06 -13.60
C TRP A 131 3.78 -0.34 -12.37
N ALA A 132 3.13 -0.44 -11.22
CA ALA A 132 3.60 0.20 -9.99
C ALA A 132 4.96 -0.35 -9.54
N ILE A 133 5.17 -1.67 -9.67
CA ILE A 133 6.46 -2.33 -9.37
C ILE A 133 7.55 -1.85 -10.32
N GLU A 134 7.28 -1.87 -11.64
CA GLU A 134 8.24 -1.49 -12.69
C GLU A 134 8.63 -0.01 -12.65
N ASN A 135 7.73 0.86 -12.19
CA ASN A 135 7.97 2.30 -12.06
C ASN A 135 8.55 2.71 -10.69
N GLY A 136 8.95 1.72 -9.89
CA GLY A 136 9.67 1.92 -8.64
C GLY A 136 8.86 2.68 -7.60
N MET A 137 7.59 2.34 -7.44
CA MET A 137 6.79 2.82 -6.33
C MET A 137 7.32 2.24 -5.02
N ASN A 138 7.30 3.02 -3.95
CA ASN A 138 7.72 2.54 -2.64
C ASN A 138 6.57 1.88 -1.87
N VAL A 139 5.36 2.43 -2.03
CA VAL A 139 4.13 1.93 -1.40
C VAL A 139 3.04 1.86 -2.46
N VAL A 140 2.24 0.80 -2.43
CA VAL A 140 1.05 0.65 -3.27
C VAL A 140 -0.16 0.43 -2.37
N ASN A 141 -1.15 1.32 -2.46
CA ASN A 141 -2.42 1.17 -1.80
C ASN A 141 -3.40 0.42 -2.71
N LEU A 142 -3.88 -0.73 -2.23
CA LEU A 142 -4.83 -1.61 -2.89
C LEU A 142 -6.12 -1.66 -2.06
N SER A 143 -7.05 -0.76 -2.34
CA SER A 143 -8.36 -0.78 -1.68
C SER A 143 -9.36 -1.67 -2.42
N LEU A 144 -8.86 -2.68 -3.11
CA LEU A 144 -9.61 -3.64 -3.92
C LEU A 144 -8.98 -5.04 -3.85
N SER A 145 -9.80 -6.06 -4.09
CA SER A 145 -9.39 -7.47 -4.04
C SER A 145 -10.36 -8.34 -4.83
N THR A 146 -10.01 -9.61 -5.06
CA THR A 146 -10.87 -10.59 -5.73
C THR A 146 -11.03 -11.84 -4.89
N SER A 147 -12.22 -12.44 -4.90
CA SER A 147 -12.49 -13.75 -4.31
C SER A 147 -12.41 -14.91 -5.31
N ASN A 148 -12.02 -14.62 -6.56
CA ASN A 148 -11.87 -15.67 -7.57
C ASN A 148 -10.51 -16.36 -7.41
N GLU A 149 -10.54 -17.61 -6.95
CA GLU A 149 -9.35 -18.43 -6.71
C GLU A 149 -8.50 -18.68 -7.97
N ALA A 150 -9.07 -18.58 -9.16
CA ALA A 150 -8.34 -18.74 -10.41
C ALA A 150 -7.23 -17.66 -10.58
N HIS A 151 -7.34 -16.54 -9.86
CA HIS A 151 -6.35 -15.45 -9.90
C HIS A 151 -5.26 -15.57 -8.83
N ILE A 152 -5.34 -16.54 -7.92
CA ILE A 152 -4.34 -16.75 -6.85
C ILE A 152 -2.92 -16.84 -7.40
N PRO A 153 -2.60 -17.68 -8.41
CA PRO A 153 -1.22 -17.78 -8.90
C PRO A 153 -0.66 -16.44 -9.40
N MET A 154 -1.43 -15.73 -10.21
CA MET A 154 -1.04 -14.44 -10.78
C MET A 154 -0.73 -13.40 -9.69
N PHE A 155 -1.63 -13.24 -8.71
CA PHE A 155 -1.39 -12.27 -7.63
C PHE A 155 -0.28 -12.72 -6.68
N HIS A 156 -0.09 -14.02 -6.49
CA HIS A 156 1.02 -14.53 -5.68
C HIS A 156 2.38 -14.17 -6.31
N GLU A 157 2.54 -14.37 -7.62
CA GLU A 157 3.75 -13.99 -8.34
C GLU A 157 4.01 -12.48 -8.25
N LEU A 158 2.98 -11.66 -8.44
CA LEU A 158 3.11 -10.21 -8.37
C LEU A 158 3.43 -9.70 -6.95
N THR A 159 2.86 -10.31 -5.91
CA THR A 159 3.16 -9.90 -4.53
C THR A 159 4.56 -10.30 -4.10
N ASP A 160 5.08 -11.44 -4.58
CA ASP A 160 6.48 -11.82 -4.38
C ASP A 160 7.42 -10.89 -5.15
N ALA A 161 7.11 -10.57 -6.42
CA ALA A 161 7.88 -9.61 -7.20
C ALA A 161 7.94 -8.24 -6.51
N ALA A 162 6.81 -7.74 -5.97
CA ALA A 162 6.78 -6.51 -5.20
C ALA A 162 7.66 -6.58 -3.95
N ALA A 163 7.60 -7.68 -3.19
CA ALA A 163 8.42 -7.85 -1.99
C ALA A 163 9.92 -7.86 -2.33
N PHE A 164 10.34 -8.53 -3.40
CA PHE A 164 11.73 -8.51 -3.89
C PHE A 164 12.18 -7.16 -4.42
N ALA A 165 11.27 -6.38 -4.99
CA ALA A 165 11.51 -5.01 -5.44
C ALA A 165 11.45 -3.97 -4.30
N HIS A 166 11.24 -4.39 -3.05
CA HIS A 166 11.02 -3.54 -1.88
C HIS A 166 9.82 -2.59 -2.02
N VAL A 167 8.80 -3.00 -2.74
CA VAL A 167 7.52 -2.29 -2.86
C VAL A 167 6.56 -2.79 -1.78
N MET A 168 6.09 -1.90 -0.92
CA MET A 168 5.19 -2.26 0.18
C MET A 168 3.75 -2.27 -0.31
N LEU A 169 3.13 -3.45 -0.37
CA LEU A 169 1.74 -3.60 -0.79
C LEU A 169 0.81 -3.56 0.42
N VAL A 170 -0.01 -2.53 0.51
CA VAL A 170 -1.05 -2.39 1.55
C VAL A 170 -2.39 -2.70 0.91
N SER A 171 -3.09 -3.69 1.40
CA SER A 171 -4.37 -4.11 0.84
C SER A 171 -5.48 -4.19 1.88
N ALA A 172 -6.63 -3.62 1.53
CA ALA A 172 -7.83 -3.75 2.34
C ALA A 172 -8.37 -5.18 2.30
N MET A 173 -8.73 -5.71 3.45
CA MET A 173 -9.53 -6.92 3.57
C MET A 173 -10.95 -6.70 3.03
N ALA A 174 -11.63 -7.75 2.60
CA ALA A 174 -13.03 -7.65 2.25
C ALA A 174 -13.86 -7.15 3.45
N ASN A 175 -14.87 -6.31 3.18
CA ASN A 175 -15.79 -5.83 4.23
C ASN A 175 -16.75 -6.93 4.72
N GLU A 176 -16.89 -8.02 3.96
CA GLU A 176 -17.62 -9.21 4.34
C GLU A 176 -16.64 -10.34 4.69
N PRO A 177 -17.02 -11.29 5.56
CA PRO A 177 -16.15 -12.41 5.93
C PRO A 177 -16.02 -13.41 4.76
N LYS A 178 -15.05 -13.12 3.88
CA LYS A 178 -14.68 -13.98 2.75
C LYS A 178 -13.19 -13.85 2.47
N THR A 179 -12.60 -14.94 1.99
CA THR A 179 -11.22 -14.95 1.52
C THR A 179 -11.07 -14.14 0.23
N THR A 180 -10.10 -13.26 0.21
CA THR A 180 -9.76 -12.44 -0.95
C THR A 180 -8.26 -12.31 -1.17
N VAL A 181 -7.86 -12.19 -2.42
CA VAL A 181 -6.47 -11.97 -2.80
C VAL A 181 -6.33 -10.65 -3.57
N PRO A 182 -5.20 -9.94 -3.44
CA PRO A 182 -3.97 -10.31 -2.72
C PRO A 182 -3.98 -10.01 -1.21
N SER A 183 -5.11 -9.52 -0.65
CA SER A 183 -5.19 -9.02 0.73
C SER A 183 -4.74 -10.02 1.81
N GLU A 184 -4.88 -11.34 1.58
CA GLU A 184 -4.53 -12.36 2.56
C GLU A 184 -3.15 -12.98 2.35
N PHE A 185 -2.32 -12.48 1.43
CA PHE A 185 -0.97 -12.99 1.26
C PHE A 185 -0.01 -12.44 2.33
N SER A 186 0.89 -13.28 2.80
CA SER A 186 1.82 -12.94 3.89
C SER A 186 2.83 -11.82 3.55
N SER A 187 3.10 -11.59 2.27
CA SER A 187 3.93 -10.47 1.80
C SER A 187 3.18 -9.13 1.75
N VAL A 188 1.86 -9.14 1.92
CA VAL A 188 0.98 -7.96 1.86
C VAL A 188 0.67 -7.46 3.28
N PHE A 189 0.48 -6.16 3.44
CA PHE A 189 -0.02 -5.55 4.68
C PHE A 189 -1.55 -5.59 4.65
N SER A 190 -2.13 -6.74 5.07
CA SER A 190 -3.57 -6.97 5.12
C SER A 190 -4.23 -6.10 6.18
N THR A 191 -5.17 -5.22 5.79
CA THR A 191 -5.67 -4.17 6.67
C THR A 191 -7.18 -4.23 6.87
N ALA A 192 -7.61 -4.16 8.12
CA ALA A 192 -9.00 -4.04 8.56
C ALA A 192 -9.25 -2.69 9.26
N SER A 193 -10.52 -2.31 9.38
CA SER A 193 -10.95 -1.06 10.00
C SER A 193 -11.10 -1.17 11.49
N ILE A 194 -10.70 -0.12 12.20
CA ILE A 194 -11.08 0.15 13.60
C ILE A 194 -11.67 1.56 13.72
N ARG A 195 -12.41 1.79 14.79
CA ARG A 195 -12.75 3.14 15.23
C ARG A 195 -11.55 3.71 15.97
N SER A 196 -11.07 4.86 15.51
CA SER A 196 -9.98 5.62 16.14
C SER A 196 -10.06 7.09 15.74
N ASP A 197 -9.67 7.96 16.64
CA ASP A 197 -9.48 9.40 16.35
C ASP A 197 -8.03 9.72 15.97
N ASP A 198 -7.11 8.79 16.19
CA ASP A 198 -5.70 8.93 15.87
C ASP A 198 -5.41 8.40 14.45
N PRO A 199 -5.07 9.25 13.48
CA PRO A 199 -4.79 8.83 12.10
C PRO A 199 -3.52 7.99 11.95
N TYR A 200 -2.66 7.97 12.97
CA TYR A 200 -1.42 7.19 13.00
C TYR A 200 -1.54 5.89 13.80
N GLU A 201 -2.72 5.61 14.38
CA GLU A 201 -2.91 4.37 15.13
C GLU A 201 -2.88 3.16 14.19
N VAL A 202 -1.98 2.24 14.48
CA VAL A 202 -1.91 0.92 13.85
C VAL A 202 -1.97 -0.13 14.95
N ARG A 203 -2.85 -1.13 14.79
CA ARG A 203 -2.92 -2.30 15.65
C ARG A 203 -2.41 -3.52 14.91
N TYR A 204 -1.78 -4.41 15.64
CA TYR A 204 -1.24 -5.65 15.10
C TYR A 204 -2.01 -6.86 15.62
N ASN A 205 -2.35 -7.79 14.74
CA ASN A 205 -3.02 -9.05 15.04
C ASN A 205 -2.22 -10.21 14.44
N ALA A 206 -1.51 -10.93 15.27
CA ALA A 206 -0.70 -12.08 14.86
C ALA A 206 -1.51 -13.35 14.52
N ALA A 207 -2.81 -13.37 14.82
CA ALA A 207 -3.63 -14.59 14.76
C ALA A 207 -4.70 -14.60 13.68
N GLY A 208 -4.94 -13.48 13.01
CA GLY A 208 -6.03 -13.34 12.05
C GLY A 208 -5.58 -13.22 10.61
N PRO A 209 -6.47 -13.35 9.63
CA PRO A 209 -6.16 -13.05 8.24
C PRO A 209 -5.85 -11.55 8.04
N ALA A 210 -6.52 -10.65 8.77
CA ALA A 210 -6.14 -9.25 8.83
C ALA A 210 -5.00 -9.09 9.85
N GLU A 211 -3.82 -8.81 9.35
CA GLU A 211 -2.61 -8.62 10.17
C GLU A 211 -2.59 -7.24 10.84
N TRP A 212 -3.11 -6.23 10.15
CA TRP A 212 -3.12 -4.83 10.58
C TRP A 212 -4.52 -4.28 10.70
N ALA A 213 -4.70 -3.31 11.60
CA ALA A 213 -5.92 -2.53 11.65
C ALA A 213 -5.59 -1.05 11.89
N ALA A 214 -6.34 -0.18 11.25
CA ALA A 214 -6.19 1.27 11.35
C ALA A 214 -7.56 1.96 11.27
N ARG A 215 -7.57 3.27 11.45
CA ARG A 215 -8.78 4.09 11.36
C ARG A 215 -9.48 3.85 10.02
N GLY A 216 -10.77 3.47 10.07
CA GLY A 216 -11.57 3.19 8.87
C GLY A 216 -13.08 3.16 9.16
N VAL A 217 -13.48 3.57 10.38
CA VAL A 217 -14.89 3.64 10.80
C VAL A 217 -15.25 5.09 11.05
N ASP A 218 -16.31 5.58 10.39
CA ASP A 218 -16.82 6.96 10.46
C ASP A 218 -15.71 7.99 10.17
N VAL A 219 -15.02 7.82 9.04
CA VAL A 219 -13.94 8.71 8.60
C VAL A 219 -14.49 9.74 7.64
N ASP A 220 -14.23 11.02 7.90
CA ASP A 220 -14.49 12.09 6.94
C ASP A 220 -13.40 12.06 5.87
N VAL A 221 -13.81 11.86 4.61
CA VAL A 221 -12.89 11.66 3.49
C VAL A 221 -13.22 12.61 2.35
N ALA A 222 -12.19 12.98 1.60
CA ALA A 222 -12.34 13.64 0.31
C ALA A 222 -13.14 12.76 -0.65
N TRP A 223 -13.94 13.37 -1.50
CA TRP A 223 -14.73 12.65 -2.49
C TRP A 223 -14.69 13.36 -3.84
N ALA A 224 -15.21 12.70 -4.88
CA ALA A 224 -15.29 13.28 -6.21
C ALA A 224 -16.00 14.65 -6.20
N ASP A 225 -15.71 15.47 -7.22
CA ASP A 225 -16.29 16.80 -7.43
C ASP A 225 -16.04 17.81 -6.28
N GLY A 226 -14.92 17.65 -5.58
CA GLY A 226 -14.54 18.54 -4.49
C GLY A 226 -15.38 18.39 -3.23
N SER A 227 -16.21 17.34 -3.14
CA SER A 227 -17.06 17.06 -1.99
C SER A 227 -16.33 16.28 -0.89
N SER A 228 -17.00 16.09 0.25
CA SER A 228 -16.53 15.23 1.35
C SER A 228 -17.70 14.40 1.87
N ILE A 229 -17.42 13.19 2.30
CA ILE A 229 -18.40 12.28 2.91
C ILE A 229 -17.83 11.66 4.17
N THR A 230 -18.71 11.19 5.07
CA THR A 230 -18.31 10.29 6.15
C THR A 230 -18.51 8.85 5.69
N ALA A 231 -17.46 8.05 5.78
CA ALA A 231 -17.46 6.68 5.25
C ALA A 231 -16.88 5.67 6.24
N THR A 232 -17.28 4.40 6.07
CA THR A 232 -16.79 3.25 6.84
C THR A 232 -16.44 2.11 5.91
N GLY A 233 -15.25 1.52 6.09
CA GLY A 233 -14.80 0.36 5.33
C GLY A 233 -13.31 0.09 5.49
N ASN A 234 -12.91 -1.16 5.27
CA ASN A 234 -11.51 -1.56 5.31
C ASN A 234 -10.68 -0.80 4.27
N SER A 235 -11.29 -0.37 3.18
CA SER A 235 -10.69 0.45 2.13
C SER A 235 -10.26 1.85 2.60
N PHE A 236 -10.79 2.35 3.72
CA PHE A 236 -10.35 3.60 4.34
C PHE A 236 -9.29 3.40 5.43
N ALA A 237 -9.13 2.17 5.93
CA ALA A 237 -8.05 1.83 6.83
C ALA A 237 -6.71 1.59 6.10
N ALA A 238 -6.75 0.95 4.93
CA ALA A 238 -5.55 0.67 4.14
C ALA A 238 -4.73 1.94 3.82
N PRO A 239 -5.31 3.07 3.37
CA PRO A 239 -4.54 4.29 3.11
C PRO A 239 -3.92 4.91 4.37
N HIS A 240 -4.50 4.73 5.58
CA HIS A 240 -3.82 5.13 6.83
C HIS A 240 -2.55 4.31 7.05
N VAL A 241 -2.61 2.98 6.89
CA VAL A 241 -1.42 2.11 6.98
C VAL A 241 -0.41 2.46 5.90
N ALA A 242 -0.84 2.72 4.67
CA ALA A 242 0.04 3.14 3.57
C ALA A 242 0.79 4.46 3.89
N GLY A 243 0.08 5.44 4.45
CA GLY A 243 0.67 6.69 4.91
C GLY A 243 1.69 6.49 6.03
N VAL A 244 1.38 5.67 7.03
CA VAL A 244 2.32 5.35 8.12
C VAL A 244 3.56 4.63 7.60
N ILE A 245 3.41 3.69 6.66
CA ILE A 245 4.54 3.02 6.00
C ILE A 245 5.38 4.03 5.21
N ALA A 246 4.74 4.97 4.50
CA ALA A 246 5.46 6.01 3.79
C ALA A 246 6.30 6.90 4.71
N LEU A 247 5.76 7.28 5.88
CA LEU A 247 6.52 8.00 6.91
C LEU A 247 7.72 7.19 7.40
N LEU A 248 7.52 5.89 7.65
CA LEU A 248 8.57 4.98 8.10
C LEU A 248 9.69 4.86 7.06
N LEU A 249 9.36 4.64 5.80
CA LEU A 249 10.33 4.50 4.72
C LEU A 249 11.10 5.79 4.44
N ALA A 250 10.46 6.96 4.57
CA ALA A 250 11.12 8.26 4.42
C ALA A 250 12.17 8.50 5.51
N LYS A 251 11.90 8.05 6.73
CA LYS A 251 12.81 8.17 7.87
C LYS A 251 13.90 7.10 7.87
N HIS A 252 13.58 5.88 7.41
CA HIS A 252 14.44 4.71 7.42
C HIS A 252 14.49 4.08 6.02
N PRO A 253 15.27 4.64 5.09
CA PRO A 253 15.31 4.16 3.72
C PRO A 253 15.95 2.76 3.61
N GLY A 254 15.52 1.99 2.60
CA GLY A 254 16.09 0.68 2.29
C GLY A 254 15.58 -0.48 3.14
N LEU A 255 14.49 -0.28 3.90
CA LEU A 255 13.86 -1.37 4.66
C LEU A 255 13.20 -2.39 3.74
N THR A 256 13.36 -3.67 4.08
CA THR A 256 12.62 -4.77 3.47
C THR A 256 11.20 -4.86 4.03
N THR A 257 10.29 -5.54 3.32
CA THR A 257 8.92 -5.78 3.80
C THR A 257 8.90 -6.41 5.19
N PHE A 258 9.78 -7.38 5.45
CA PHE A 258 9.91 -8.01 6.77
C PHE A 258 10.31 -7.01 7.87
N GLN A 259 11.28 -6.13 7.60
CA GLN A 259 11.72 -5.12 8.55
C GLN A 259 10.61 -4.10 8.83
N VAL A 260 9.90 -3.64 7.79
CA VAL A 260 8.75 -2.75 7.95
C VAL A 260 7.68 -3.40 8.82
N LYS A 261 7.30 -4.66 8.56
CA LYS A 261 6.33 -5.40 9.40
C LYS A 261 6.80 -5.50 10.85
N THR A 262 8.07 -5.81 11.06
CA THR A 262 8.65 -5.91 12.41
C THR A 262 8.58 -4.59 13.17
N ILE A 263 8.92 -3.48 12.52
CA ILE A 263 8.88 -2.14 13.13
C ILE A 263 7.43 -1.74 13.42
N LEU A 264 6.52 -1.95 12.47
CA LEU A 264 5.09 -1.67 12.67
C LEU A 264 4.51 -2.48 13.85
N ALA A 265 4.86 -3.77 13.96
CA ALA A 265 4.41 -4.60 15.08
C ALA A 265 4.95 -4.12 16.42
N ALA A 266 6.21 -3.65 16.45
CA ALA A 266 6.83 -3.11 17.67
C ALA A 266 6.22 -1.76 18.11
N MET A 267 5.80 -0.92 17.16
CA MET A 267 5.16 0.37 17.45
C MET A 267 3.64 0.29 17.61
N ALA A 268 3.04 -0.83 17.23
CA ALA A 268 1.60 -1.00 17.23
C ALA A 268 1.02 -0.90 18.65
N THR A 269 -0.15 -0.28 18.75
CA THR A 269 -0.92 -0.25 19.98
C THR A 269 -1.45 -1.66 20.29
N ALA A 270 -1.18 -2.17 21.49
CA ALA A 270 -1.68 -3.48 21.89
C ALA A 270 -3.22 -3.49 21.88
N PRO A 271 -3.87 -4.56 21.39
CA PRO A 271 -5.32 -4.68 21.49
C PRO A 271 -5.76 -4.57 22.96
N GLY A 272 -6.61 -3.59 23.25
CA GLY A 272 -7.15 -3.37 24.62
C GLY A 272 -6.39 -2.37 25.50
N SER A 273 -5.28 -1.79 25.06
CA SER A 273 -4.68 -0.64 25.73
C SER A 273 -5.47 0.63 25.37
N VAL A 274 -6.51 0.90 26.13
CA VAL A 274 -7.13 2.23 26.15
C VAL A 274 -6.15 3.13 26.89
N THR A 275 -5.57 4.12 26.22
CA THR A 275 -4.87 5.21 26.91
C THR A 275 -5.87 5.86 27.88
N GLN A 276 -5.60 5.72 29.18
CA GLN A 276 -6.33 6.43 30.24
C GLN A 276 -6.04 7.92 30.15
#